data_3af9a5fbf034c3e58e118594542c451f
#
_entry.id   3af9a5fbf034c3e58e118594542c451f
#
_cell.length_a   1.000
_cell.length_b   1.000
_cell.length_c   1.000
_cell.angle_alpha   90.00
_cell.angle_beta   90.00
_cell.angle_gamma   90.00
#
_symmetry.space_group_name_H-M   'P 1'
#
loop_
_entity.id
_entity.type
_entity.pdbx_description
1 polymer ?
#
loop_
_entity_poly.entity_id
_entity_poly.type
_entity_poly.pdbx_seq_one_letter_code
_entity_poly.pdbx_strand_id
1 'polypeptide(L)'
;RSSSGATFFIEPEEVLEMNNELRSLHLDEREEVERILKDMSVRLGRMKEELTAAQEILEEIDGCYARAEYAYSLAAVRPETNEKGVIEIDGGRHPLIDKKKVVPVTLALGAEYRWLLVSGPNTGGKTVTLKMVGLFCLMAACGLFIPARRANVAVFKEIYCDVGDAQSIEESLSTFSSHVKNLSEIVEKADKNSLVLLDELGGGTDPEEGQALARAVVEYLLK
;
A
#
# COMPACT_ATOMS: atom_id res chain seq x y z
N ARG A 1 15.35 -59.96 12.68
CA ARG A 1 14.11 -60.67 13.07
C ARG A 1 12.93 -59.92 12.54
N SER A 2 11.92 -60.61 12.02
CA SER A 2 10.64 -59.97 11.69
C SER A 2 9.94 -59.51 12.98
N SER A 3 8.99 -58.57 12.87
CA SER A 3 8.20 -58.10 14.02
C SER A 3 7.47 -59.24 14.79
N SER A 4 7.22 -60.36 14.14
CA SER A 4 6.63 -61.57 14.75
C SER A 4 7.65 -62.54 15.37
N GLY A 5 8.96 -62.32 15.21
CA GLY A 5 10.04 -63.22 15.69
C GLY A 5 10.20 -64.55 14.99
N ALA A 6 9.34 -64.82 13.99
CA ALA A 6 9.27 -66.14 13.33
C ALA A 6 10.21 -66.27 12.11
N THR A 7 10.79 -65.17 11.62
CA THR A 7 11.63 -65.14 10.41
C THR A 7 12.95 -64.44 10.71
N PHE A 8 14.07 -65.04 10.26
CA PHE A 8 15.40 -64.45 10.29
C PHE A 8 15.75 -64.06 8.84
N PHE A 9 16.16 -62.81 8.64
CA PHE A 9 16.81 -62.43 7.40
C PHE A 9 18.29 -62.71 7.54
N ILE A 10 18.82 -63.53 6.67
CA ILE A 10 20.24 -63.85 6.59
C ILE A 10 20.74 -63.33 5.26
N GLU A 11 21.75 -62.48 5.33
CA GLU A 11 22.43 -61.95 4.14
C GLU A 11 23.41 -63.05 3.65
N PRO A 12 23.34 -63.51 2.39
CA PRO A 12 24.30 -64.43 1.83
C PRO A 12 25.70 -63.83 1.83
N GLU A 13 26.70 -64.64 2.14
CA GLU A 13 28.09 -64.15 2.25
C GLU A 13 28.60 -63.55 0.98
N GLU A 14 28.14 -64.01 -0.19
CA GLU A 14 28.45 -63.48 -1.53
C GLU A 14 27.88 -62.02 -1.76
N VAL A 15 26.84 -61.68 -1.01
CA VAL A 15 26.16 -60.33 -1.14
C VAL A 15 26.69 -59.35 -0.10
N LEU A 16 27.28 -59.85 0.98
CA LEU A 16 27.77 -59.07 2.10
C LEU A 16 28.88 -58.07 1.65
N GLU A 17 29.83 -58.55 0.85
CA GLU A 17 30.92 -57.72 0.34
C GLU A 17 30.39 -56.62 -0.57
N MET A 18 29.47 -56.95 -1.48
CA MET A 18 28.84 -55.95 -2.38
C MET A 18 28.01 -54.90 -1.63
N ASN A 19 27.30 -55.34 -0.59
CA ASN A 19 26.53 -54.38 0.24
C ASN A 19 27.45 -53.48 1.06
N ASN A 20 28.58 -53.98 1.55
CA ASN A 20 29.58 -53.18 2.24
C ASN A 20 30.26 -52.18 1.28
N GLU A 21 30.59 -52.59 0.07
CA GLU A 21 31.14 -51.74 -0.97
C GLU A 21 30.14 -50.65 -1.38
N LEU A 22 28.88 -51.00 -1.63
CA LEU A 22 27.80 -50.04 -1.93
C LEU A 22 27.62 -49.02 -0.79
N ARG A 23 27.68 -49.47 0.45
CA ARG A 23 27.60 -48.57 1.61
C ARG A 23 28.80 -47.62 1.70
N SER A 24 29.98 -48.10 1.40
CA SER A 24 31.21 -47.27 1.34
C SER A 24 31.07 -46.20 0.25
N LEU A 25 30.66 -46.63 -0.96
CA LEU A 25 30.44 -45.68 -2.08
C LEU A 25 29.40 -44.60 -1.77
N HIS A 26 28.34 -44.95 -1.06
CA HIS A 26 27.34 -43.95 -0.61
C HIS A 26 27.92 -43.00 0.43
N LEU A 27 28.82 -43.43 1.30
CA LEU A 27 29.51 -42.54 2.23
C LEU A 27 30.47 -41.60 1.49
N ASP A 28 31.25 -42.14 0.57
CA ASP A 28 32.18 -41.35 -0.26
C ASP A 28 31.43 -40.32 -1.11
N GLU A 29 30.30 -40.68 -1.71
CA GLU A 29 29.40 -39.75 -2.42
C GLU A 29 28.94 -38.61 -1.51
N ARG A 30 28.50 -38.91 -0.29
CA ARG A 30 28.08 -37.89 0.67
C ARG A 30 29.22 -36.95 1.05
N GLU A 31 30.36 -37.47 1.34
CA GLU A 31 31.54 -36.69 1.70
C GLU A 31 31.96 -35.76 0.54
N GLU A 32 31.90 -36.24 -0.70
CA GLU A 32 32.23 -35.48 -1.88
C GLU A 32 31.19 -34.36 -2.12
N VAL A 33 29.88 -34.64 -1.95
CA VAL A 33 28.82 -33.64 -2.02
C VAL A 33 29.02 -32.54 -0.96
N GLU A 34 29.31 -32.93 0.29
CA GLU A 34 29.59 -31.96 1.36
C GLU A 34 30.84 -31.11 1.05
N ARG A 35 31.88 -31.71 0.51
CA ARG A 35 33.10 -31.00 0.09
C ARG A 35 32.80 -29.97 -0.99
N ILE A 36 32.04 -30.35 -2.03
CA ILE A 36 31.65 -29.44 -3.13
C ILE A 36 30.80 -28.30 -2.60
N LEU A 37 29.78 -28.59 -1.78
CA LEU A 37 28.90 -27.55 -1.20
C LEU A 37 29.69 -26.57 -0.32
N LYS A 38 30.65 -27.08 0.45
CA LYS A 38 31.51 -26.23 1.29
C LYS A 38 32.39 -25.32 0.44
N ASP A 39 33.02 -25.85 -0.62
CA ASP A 39 33.85 -25.06 -1.52
C ASP A 39 33.02 -23.96 -2.22
N MET A 40 31.84 -24.30 -2.72
CA MET A 40 30.91 -23.32 -3.30
C MET A 40 30.51 -22.24 -2.29
N SER A 41 30.18 -22.62 -1.05
CA SER A 41 29.83 -21.69 0.02
C SER A 41 30.97 -20.73 0.35
N VAL A 42 32.20 -21.23 0.39
CA VAL A 42 33.39 -20.39 0.61
C VAL A 42 33.61 -19.41 -0.52
N ARG A 43 33.45 -19.85 -1.78
CA ARG A 43 33.55 -18.96 -2.96
C ARG A 43 32.48 -17.87 -2.94
N LEU A 44 31.22 -18.22 -2.68
CA LEU A 44 30.13 -17.25 -2.54
C LEU A 44 30.38 -16.28 -1.37
N GLY A 45 30.88 -16.79 -0.24
CA GLY A 45 31.23 -15.97 0.91
C GLY A 45 32.29 -14.89 0.62
N ARG A 46 33.23 -15.16 -0.29
CA ARG A 46 34.21 -14.17 -0.73
C ARG A 46 33.65 -13.05 -1.59
N MET A 47 32.51 -13.32 -2.28
CA MET A 47 31.81 -12.38 -3.14
C MET A 47 30.58 -11.74 -2.43
N LYS A 48 30.47 -11.91 -1.11
CA LYS A 48 29.28 -11.48 -0.36
C LYS A 48 28.96 -10.00 -0.57
N GLU A 49 29.96 -9.13 -0.47
CA GLU A 49 29.75 -7.69 -0.59
C GLU A 49 29.29 -7.30 -1.99
N GLU A 50 29.91 -7.87 -3.03
CA GLU A 50 29.56 -7.62 -4.42
C GLU A 50 28.15 -8.14 -4.75
N LEU A 51 27.80 -9.33 -4.25
CA LEU A 51 26.45 -9.91 -4.42
C LEU A 51 25.39 -9.08 -3.70
N THR A 52 25.66 -8.62 -2.48
CA THR A 52 24.74 -7.75 -1.75
C THR A 52 24.53 -6.43 -2.47
N ALA A 53 25.60 -5.78 -2.92
CA ALA A 53 25.49 -4.54 -3.70
C ALA A 53 24.73 -4.75 -5.02
N ALA A 54 24.97 -5.86 -5.71
CA ALA A 54 24.23 -6.19 -6.92
C ALA A 54 22.72 -6.40 -6.66
N GLN A 55 22.38 -7.03 -5.54
CA GLN A 55 20.99 -7.20 -5.12
C GLN A 55 20.30 -5.87 -4.82
N GLU A 56 20.94 -4.97 -4.08
CA GLU A 56 20.42 -3.64 -3.79
C GLU A 56 20.11 -2.85 -5.07
N ILE A 57 21.03 -2.88 -6.05
CA ILE A 57 20.83 -2.24 -7.36
C ILE A 57 19.65 -2.87 -8.11
N LEU A 58 19.52 -4.19 -8.09
CA LEU A 58 18.40 -4.89 -8.74
C LEU A 58 17.07 -4.53 -8.11
N GLU A 59 16.99 -4.42 -6.78
CA GLU A 59 15.79 -3.99 -6.06
C GLU A 59 15.38 -2.55 -6.45
N GLU A 60 16.34 -1.66 -6.61
CA GLU A 60 16.11 -0.28 -7.06
C GLU A 60 15.57 -0.23 -8.50
N ILE A 61 16.17 -1.00 -9.40
CA ILE A 61 15.74 -1.12 -10.80
C ILE A 61 14.34 -1.72 -10.88
N ASP A 62 14.07 -2.80 -10.16
CA ASP A 62 12.76 -3.47 -10.14
C ASP A 62 11.68 -2.52 -9.60
N GLY A 63 11.96 -1.80 -8.52
CA GLY A 63 11.07 -0.76 -7.99
C GLY A 63 10.79 0.37 -8.99
N CYS A 64 11.78 0.81 -9.75
CA CYS A 64 11.59 1.80 -10.82
C CYS A 64 10.75 1.23 -11.95
N TYR A 65 11.00 0.00 -12.36
CA TYR A 65 10.25 -0.68 -13.42
C TYR A 65 8.79 -0.86 -13.03
N ALA A 66 8.51 -1.35 -11.82
CA ALA A 66 7.15 -1.54 -11.31
C ALA A 66 6.35 -0.22 -11.29
N ARG A 67 6.98 0.88 -10.84
CA ARG A 67 6.34 2.21 -10.88
C ARG A 67 6.06 2.67 -12.31
N ALA A 68 6.98 2.44 -13.24
CA ALA A 68 6.81 2.81 -14.63
C ALA A 68 5.69 2.00 -15.32
N GLU A 69 5.65 0.69 -15.10
CA GLU A 69 4.60 -0.19 -15.62
C GLU A 69 3.22 0.21 -15.08
N TYR A 70 3.13 0.49 -13.78
CA TYR A 70 1.91 0.98 -13.16
C TYR A 70 1.46 2.32 -13.76
N ALA A 71 2.38 3.27 -13.92
CA ALA A 71 2.09 4.55 -14.56
C ALA A 71 1.57 4.38 -16.00
N TYR A 72 2.22 3.52 -16.78
CA TYR A 72 1.78 3.21 -18.14
C TYR A 72 0.39 2.56 -18.16
N SER A 73 0.14 1.61 -17.26
CA SER A 73 -1.16 0.94 -17.15
C SER A 73 -2.31 1.91 -16.88
N LEU A 74 -2.06 2.98 -16.11
CA LEU A 74 -3.04 4.01 -15.77
C LEU A 74 -3.10 5.17 -16.77
N ALA A 75 -2.25 5.23 -17.77
CA ALA A 75 -1.98 6.40 -18.58
C ALA A 75 -1.76 7.64 -17.68
N ALA A 76 -0.87 7.47 -16.71
CA ALA A 76 -0.56 8.46 -15.69
C ALA A 76 0.53 9.42 -16.15
N VAL A 77 0.55 10.61 -15.58
CA VAL A 77 1.56 11.64 -15.82
C VAL A 77 2.40 11.86 -14.56
N ARG A 78 3.65 12.27 -14.74
CA ARG A 78 4.49 12.69 -13.63
C ARG A 78 3.89 13.96 -12.99
N PRO A 79 3.52 13.94 -11.70
CA PRO A 79 3.04 15.14 -11.03
C PRO A 79 4.17 16.14 -10.80
N GLU A 80 3.86 17.41 -10.85
CA GLU A 80 4.65 18.42 -10.18
C GLU A 80 4.37 18.34 -8.68
N THR A 81 5.37 18.51 -7.85
CA THR A 81 5.21 18.48 -6.38
C THR A 81 5.59 19.83 -5.78
N ASN A 82 4.89 20.23 -4.71
CA ASN A 82 5.16 21.48 -4.02
C ASN A 82 4.98 21.35 -2.49
N GLU A 83 5.56 22.29 -1.74
CA GLU A 83 5.42 22.41 -0.29
C GLU A 83 4.49 23.56 0.14
N LYS A 84 3.76 24.13 -0.83
CA LYS A 84 2.91 25.32 -0.62
C LYS A 84 1.46 24.98 -0.25
N GLY A 85 1.13 23.68 -0.12
CA GLY A 85 -0.23 23.23 0.12
C GLY A 85 -1.15 23.32 -1.10
N VAL A 86 -0.58 23.47 -2.32
CA VAL A 86 -1.38 23.64 -3.55
C VAL A 86 -1.66 22.28 -4.17
N ILE A 87 -2.91 22.03 -4.50
CA ILE A 87 -3.38 20.87 -5.26
C ILE A 87 -4.09 21.39 -6.51
N GLU A 88 -3.58 21.07 -7.67
CA GLU A 88 -4.20 21.34 -8.97
C GLU A 88 -4.24 20.06 -9.77
N ILE A 89 -5.42 19.57 -10.08
CA ILE A 89 -5.64 18.34 -10.81
C ILE A 89 -6.50 18.66 -12.02
N ASP A 90 -5.99 18.36 -13.21
CA ASP A 90 -6.75 18.47 -14.45
C ASP A 90 -7.05 17.07 -15.00
N GLY A 91 -8.34 16.74 -15.10
CA GLY A 91 -8.83 15.50 -15.63
C GLY A 91 -8.33 14.26 -14.85
N GLY A 92 -8.28 14.36 -13.51
CA GLY A 92 -7.92 13.26 -12.63
C GLY A 92 -8.90 12.09 -12.70
N ARG A 93 -8.40 10.87 -12.74
CA ARG A 93 -9.18 9.63 -12.81
C ARG A 93 -8.83 8.73 -11.65
N HIS A 94 -9.82 8.29 -10.88
CA HIS A 94 -9.57 7.38 -9.75
C HIS A 94 -8.97 6.05 -10.26
N PRO A 95 -7.76 5.64 -9.81
CA PRO A 95 -7.02 4.52 -10.40
C PRO A 95 -7.70 3.17 -10.26
N LEU A 96 -8.56 3.00 -9.24
CA LEU A 96 -9.27 1.75 -8.97
C LEU A 96 -10.65 1.66 -9.65
N ILE A 97 -11.05 2.68 -10.42
CA ILE A 97 -12.30 2.65 -11.20
C ILE A 97 -11.96 2.30 -12.65
N ASP A 98 -12.79 1.41 -13.23
CA ASP A 98 -12.65 1.01 -14.62
C ASP A 98 -12.54 2.25 -15.54
N LYS A 99 -11.56 2.23 -16.46
CA LYS A 99 -11.26 3.34 -17.37
C LYS A 99 -12.45 3.75 -18.24
N LYS A 100 -13.40 2.83 -18.51
CA LYS A 100 -14.61 3.10 -19.30
C LYS A 100 -15.71 3.75 -18.48
N LYS A 101 -15.64 3.67 -17.13
CA LYS A 101 -16.66 4.16 -16.21
C LYS A 101 -16.22 5.40 -15.43
N VAL A 102 -14.91 5.61 -15.30
CA VAL A 102 -14.36 6.73 -14.54
C VAL A 102 -14.68 8.06 -15.22
N VAL A 103 -15.24 8.98 -14.45
CA VAL A 103 -15.46 10.36 -14.87
C VAL A 103 -14.27 11.19 -14.43
N PRO A 104 -13.55 11.86 -15.36
CA PRO A 104 -12.44 12.72 -15.01
C PRO A 104 -12.88 13.93 -14.17
N VAL A 105 -12.13 14.26 -13.13
CA VAL A 105 -12.40 15.39 -12.24
C VAL A 105 -11.28 16.43 -12.38
N THR A 106 -11.67 17.69 -12.47
CA THR A 106 -10.74 18.84 -12.45
C THR A 106 -11.05 19.68 -11.21
N LEU A 107 -10.04 19.93 -10.39
CA LEU A 107 -10.16 20.75 -9.19
C LEU A 107 -8.86 21.50 -8.87
N ALA A 108 -9.00 22.58 -8.10
CA ALA A 108 -7.88 23.33 -7.54
C ALA A 108 -8.16 23.67 -6.08
N LEU A 109 -7.13 23.60 -5.23
CA LEU A 109 -7.16 23.93 -3.81
C LEU A 109 -5.79 24.45 -3.38
N GLY A 110 -5.75 25.33 -2.41
CA GLY A 110 -4.52 25.81 -1.78
C GLY A 110 -3.91 27.07 -2.38
N ALA A 111 -4.26 27.45 -3.62
CA ALA A 111 -3.79 28.71 -4.25
C ALA A 111 -4.64 29.91 -3.81
N GLU A 112 -5.92 29.91 -4.17
CA GLU A 112 -6.87 30.96 -3.81
C GLU A 112 -7.69 30.60 -2.56
N TYR A 113 -8.03 29.35 -2.41
CA TYR A 113 -8.89 28.83 -1.35
C TYR A 113 -8.19 27.72 -0.58
N ARG A 114 -8.22 27.81 0.76
CA ARG A 114 -7.67 26.77 1.65
C ARG A 114 -8.63 25.60 1.90
N TRP A 115 -9.87 25.72 1.50
CA TRP A 115 -10.89 24.70 1.68
C TRP A 115 -11.80 24.63 0.46
N LEU A 116 -12.35 23.46 0.23
CA LEU A 116 -13.24 23.18 -0.89
C LEU A 116 -14.44 22.38 -0.38
N LEU A 117 -15.63 22.93 -0.53
CA LEU A 117 -16.89 22.25 -0.25
C LEU A 117 -17.42 21.62 -1.53
N VAL A 118 -17.54 20.28 -1.51
CA VAL A 118 -18.11 19.51 -2.62
C VAL A 118 -19.55 19.13 -2.26
N SER A 119 -20.53 19.71 -2.91
CA SER A 119 -21.94 19.45 -2.70
C SER A 119 -22.60 18.82 -3.91
N GLY A 120 -23.70 18.12 -3.71
CA GLY A 120 -24.46 17.47 -4.78
C GLY A 120 -25.09 16.14 -4.35
N PRO A 121 -25.80 15.42 -5.24
CA PRO A 121 -26.43 14.14 -4.92
C PRO A 121 -25.40 13.07 -4.58
N ASN A 122 -25.77 12.03 -3.79
CA ASN A 122 -24.86 10.97 -3.37
C ASN A 122 -24.27 10.17 -4.54
N THR A 123 -25.03 10.04 -5.62
CA THR A 123 -24.58 9.42 -6.87
C THR A 123 -23.60 10.28 -7.70
N GLY A 124 -23.33 11.52 -7.28
CA GLY A 124 -22.50 12.49 -8.00
C GLY A 124 -20.99 12.30 -7.84
N GLY A 125 -20.51 11.28 -7.14
CA GLY A 125 -19.08 11.00 -7.00
C GLY A 125 -18.31 11.85 -6.00
N LYS A 126 -19.00 12.50 -5.02
CA LYS A 126 -18.37 13.31 -3.96
C LYS A 126 -17.29 12.51 -3.20
N THR A 127 -17.67 11.40 -2.60
CA THR A 127 -16.78 10.50 -1.86
C THR A 127 -15.62 9.98 -2.73
N VAL A 128 -15.90 9.67 -3.99
CA VAL A 128 -14.86 9.23 -4.95
C VAL A 128 -13.85 10.36 -5.21
N THR A 129 -14.33 11.60 -5.32
CA THR A 129 -13.46 12.78 -5.51
C THR A 129 -12.54 13.00 -4.31
N LEU A 130 -13.08 12.92 -3.08
CA LEU A 130 -12.29 13.03 -1.85
C LEU A 130 -11.24 11.93 -1.76
N LYS A 131 -11.65 10.67 -1.95
CA LYS A 131 -10.72 9.52 -1.96
C LYS A 131 -9.65 9.67 -3.03
N MET A 132 -10.00 10.16 -4.22
CA MET A 132 -9.05 10.39 -5.31
C MET A 132 -8.00 11.44 -4.93
N VAL A 133 -8.39 12.56 -4.34
CA VAL A 133 -7.46 13.63 -3.91
C VAL A 133 -6.47 13.09 -2.89
N GLY A 134 -6.95 12.43 -1.83
CA GLY A 134 -6.07 11.82 -0.83
C GLY A 134 -5.12 10.78 -1.43
N LEU A 135 -5.65 9.91 -2.29
CA LEU A 135 -4.86 8.90 -2.97
C LEU A 135 -3.77 9.51 -3.87
N PHE A 136 -4.07 10.60 -4.58
CA PHE A 136 -3.09 11.29 -5.43
C PHE A 136 -1.96 11.92 -4.62
N CYS A 137 -2.28 12.49 -3.45
CA CYS A 137 -1.26 13.00 -2.54
C CYS A 137 -0.35 11.87 -2.02
N LEU A 138 -0.91 10.72 -1.65
CA LEU A 138 -0.15 9.54 -1.25
C LEU A 138 0.67 8.97 -2.41
N MET A 139 0.10 8.86 -3.61
CA MET A 139 0.81 8.40 -4.81
C MET A 139 2.02 9.30 -5.10
N ALA A 140 1.86 10.61 -5.07
CA ALA A 140 2.95 11.57 -5.27
C ALA A 140 4.04 11.42 -4.20
N ALA A 141 3.67 11.28 -2.91
CA ALA A 141 4.60 11.05 -1.81
C ALA A 141 5.40 9.74 -1.95
N CYS A 142 4.79 8.71 -2.55
CA CYS A 142 5.45 7.44 -2.88
C CYS A 142 6.24 7.45 -4.21
N GLY A 143 6.31 8.58 -4.90
CA GLY A 143 6.98 8.69 -6.20
C GLY A 143 6.23 8.00 -7.35
N LEU A 144 4.92 7.77 -7.19
CA LEU A 144 4.05 7.24 -8.25
C LEU A 144 3.52 8.36 -9.14
N PHE A 145 3.26 8.04 -10.39
CA PHE A 145 2.62 8.94 -11.34
C PHE A 145 1.10 8.94 -11.14
N ILE A 146 0.46 10.03 -11.48
CA ILE A 146 -0.96 10.31 -11.22
C ILE A 146 -1.77 10.17 -12.52
N PRO A 147 -2.88 9.41 -12.53
CA PRO A 147 -3.75 9.27 -13.70
C PRO A 147 -4.59 10.55 -13.93
N ALA A 148 -3.96 11.56 -14.49
CA ALA A 148 -4.52 12.86 -14.83
C ALA A 148 -3.98 13.34 -16.17
N ARG A 149 -4.51 14.45 -16.71
CA ARG A 149 -3.88 15.18 -17.82
C ARG A 149 -2.71 16.01 -17.33
N ARG A 150 -2.90 16.66 -16.17
CA ARG A 150 -1.88 17.41 -15.45
C ARG A 150 -2.18 17.34 -13.96
N ALA A 151 -1.13 17.30 -13.14
CA ALA A 151 -1.25 17.34 -11.70
C ALA A 151 -0.08 18.13 -11.09
N ASN A 152 -0.41 19.04 -10.17
CA ASN A 152 0.51 19.68 -9.25
C ASN A 152 -0.02 19.41 -7.85
N VAL A 153 0.73 18.68 -7.01
CA VAL A 153 0.22 18.15 -5.76
C VAL A 153 1.18 18.49 -4.63
N ALA A 154 0.62 19.04 -3.56
CA ALA A 154 1.40 19.32 -2.37
C ALA A 154 1.83 18.04 -1.65
N VAL A 155 3.05 18.08 -1.11
CA VAL A 155 3.54 17.04 -0.19
C VAL A 155 3.13 17.45 1.23
N PHE A 156 2.13 16.78 1.76
CA PHE A 156 1.65 17.01 3.12
C PHE A 156 2.45 16.15 4.10
N LYS A 157 2.63 16.68 5.30
CA LYS A 157 3.24 15.93 6.40
C LYS A 157 2.30 14.82 6.89
N GLU A 158 1.01 15.13 6.95
CA GLU A 158 -0.04 14.22 7.39
C GLU A 158 -1.30 14.38 6.55
N ILE A 159 -2.02 13.29 6.36
CA ILE A 159 -3.30 13.27 5.65
C ILE A 159 -4.32 12.63 6.58
N TYR A 160 -5.28 13.43 7.01
CA TYR A 160 -6.41 12.99 7.82
C TYR A 160 -7.61 12.74 6.95
N CYS A 161 -8.30 11.64 7.21
CA CYS A 161 -9.44 11.22 6.41
C CYS A 161 -10.56 10.69 7.30
N ASP A 162 -11.72 11.33 7.23
CA ASP A 162 -12.96 10.84 7.79
C ASP A 162 -13.95 10.64 6.63
N VAL A 163 -13.81 9.49 5.97
CA VAL A 163 -14.59 9.09 4.79
C VAL A 163 -15.04 7.65 4.99
N GLY A 164 -16.30 7.45 5.27
CA GLY A 164 -16.88 6.13 5.52
C GLY A 164 -18.31 6.02 4.99
N ASP A 165 -18.67 4.85 4.44
CA ASP A 165 -20.05 4.55 4.06
C ASP A 165 -20.81 4.08 5.31
N ALA A 166 -21.64 4.93 5.89
CA ALA A 166 -22.62 4.58 6.94
C ALA A 166 -23.81 3.78 6.37
N GLN A 167 -23.54 2.72 5.59
CA GLN A 167 -24.61 2.00 4.87
C GLN A 167 -25.16 0.76 5.61
N SER A 168 -24.69 0.42 6.81
CA SER A 168 -25.28 -0.65 7.60
C SER A 168 -26.15 -0.09 8.73
N ILE A 169 -27.44 -0.40 8.70
CA ILE A 169 -28.46 0.05 9.66
C ILE A 169 -28.18 -0.47 11.10
N GLU A 170 -27.44 -1.54 11.24
CA GLU A 170 -27.08 -2.15 12.54
C GLU A 170 -25.88 -1.49 13.23
N GLU A 171 -25.11 -0.64 12.54
CA GLU A 171 -23.89 0.01 13.08
C GLU A 171 -24.07 1.51 13.40
N SER A 172 -25.24 2.10 13.22
CA SER A 172 -25.42 3.56 13.21
C SER A 172 -24.99 4.30 14.49
N LEU A 173 -25.13 3.73 15.68
CA LEU A 173 -24.68 4.35 16.93
C LEU A 173 -23.18 4.18 17.19
N SER A 174 -22.60 3.06 16.75
CA SER A 174 -21.15 2.85 16.86
C SER A 174 -20.38 3.66 15.82
N THR A 175 -20.95 3.88 14.62
CA THR A 175 -20.39 4.71 13.56
C THR A 175 -20.37 6.18 13.92
N PHE A 176 -21.47 6.78 14.44
CA PHE A 176 -21.46 8.18 14.87
C PHE A 176 -20.40 8.45 15.95
N SER A 177 -20.34 7.58 16.97
CA SER A 177 -19.33 7.72 18.02
C SER A 177 -17.89 7.60 17.49
N SER A 178 -17.66 6.74 16.51
CA SER A 178 -16.33 6.61 15.86
C SER A 178 -15.98 7.83 15.00
N HIS A 179 -16.95 8.39 14.25
CA HIS A 179 -16.78 9.64 13.51
C HIS A 179 -16.46 10.81 14.44
N VAL A 180 -17.20 10.99 15.54
CA VAL A 180 -16.93 12.06 16.51
C VAL A 180 -15.54 11.91 17.12
N LYS A 181 -15.13 10.70 17.47
CA LYS A 181 -13.79 10.43 17.99
C LYS A 181 -12.71 10.77 16.96
N ASN A 182 -12.89 10.35 15.71
CA ASN A 182 -11.95 10.64 14.63
C ASN A 182 -11.86 12.15 14.35
N LEU A 183 -13.01 12.84 14.30
CA LEU A 183 -13.06 14.29 14.16
C LEU A 183 -12.34 15.02 15.31
N SER A 184 -12.53 14.56 16.57
CA SER A 184 -11.82 15.13 17.70
C SER A 184 -10.30 14.99 17.56
N GLU A 185 -9.84 13.83 17.11
CA GLU A 185 -8.43 13.59 16.86
C GLU A 185 -7.88 14.46 15.72
N ILE A 186 -8.64 14.61 14.63
CA ILE A 186 -8.29 15.49 13.52
C ILE A 186 -8.17 16.93 13.99
N VAL A 187 -9.15 17.44 14.70
CA VAL A 187 -9.19 18.81 15.21
C VAL A 187 -8.01 19.10 16.16
N GLU A 188 -7.59 18.10 16.94
CA GLU A 188 -6.47 18.22 17.88
C GLU A 188 -5.11 18.22 17.18
N LYS A 189 -4.95 17.41 16.11
CA LYS A 189 -3.64 17.13 15.51
C LYS A 189 -3.38 17.85 14.20
N ALA A 190 -4.42 18.20 13.43
CA ALA A 190 -4.26 18.83 12.15
C ALA A 190 -3.58 20.21 12.24
N ASP A 191 -2.62 20.44 11.37
CA ASP A 191 -1.88 21.69 11.28
C ASP A 191 -1.88 22.22 9.82
N LYS A 192 -1.21 23.34 9.60
CA LYS A 192 -1.10 24.00 8.28
C LYS A 192 -0.43 23.14 7.20
N ASN A 193 0.26 22.05 7.58
CA ASN A 193 0.93 21.13 6.67
C ASN A 193 0.13 19.82 6.50
N SER A 194 -1.10 19.80 6.99
CA SER A 194 -1.98 18.64 6.92
C SER A 194 -3.03 18.80 5.83
N LEU A 195 -3.38 17.72 5.16
CA LEU A 195 -4.57 17.61 4.33
C LEU A 195 -5.69 16.93 5.13
N VAL A 196 -6.84 17.57 5.21
CA VAL A 196 -8.03 17.04 5.90
C VAL A 196 -9.11 16.76 4.87
N LEU A 197 -9.60 15.53 4.85
CA LEU A 197 -10.64 15.03 3.95
C LEU A 197 -11.84 14.56 4.78
N LEU A 198 -12.95 15.25 4.71
CA LEU A 198 -14.16 14.96 5.49
C LEU A 198 -15.32 14.68 4.53
N ASP A 199 -16.01 13.58 4.72
CA ASP A 199 -17.24 13.24 4.01
C ASP A 199 -18.41 13.19 4.99
N GLU A 200 -19.61 13.57 4.54
CA GLU A 200 -20.86 13.56 5.27
C GLU A 200 -20.78 14.14 6.71
N LEU A 201 -20.04 15.25 6.85
CA LEU A 201 -19.78 15.88 8.14
C LEU A 201 -21.11 16.22 8.86
N GLY A 202 -21.32 15.66 10.05
CA GLY A 202 -22.56 15.80 10.83
C GLY A 202 -23.67 14.83 10.43
N GLY A 203 -23.39 13.83 9.57
CA GLY A 203 -24.30 12.72 9.31
C GLY A 203 -24.49 11.80 10.52
N GLY A 204 -25.61 11.09 10.58
CA GLY A 204 -25.89 10.08 11.61
C GLY A 204 -26.43 10.61 12.95
N THR A 205 -26.74 11.91 13.07
CA THR A 205 -27.40 12.53 14.23
C THR A 205 -28.58 13.42 13.79
N ASP A 206 -29.19 14.09 14.76
CA ASP A 206 -30.22 15.10 14.46
C ASP A 206 -29.69 16.15 13.50
N PRO A 207 -30.48 16.59 12.48
CA PRO A 207 -30.02 17.53 11.47
C PRO A 207 -29.51 18.88 12.02
N GLU A 208 -30.12 19.39 13.10
CA GLU A 208 -29.70 20.67 13.70
C GLU A 208 -28.39 20.50 14.46
N GLU A 209 -28.23 19.41 15.20
CA GLU A 209 -26.98 19.08 15.92
C GLU A 209 -25.85 18.77 14.93
N GLY A 210 -26.12 17.99 13.89
CA GLY A 210 -25.16 17.66 12.84
C GLY A 210 -24.65 18.90 12.10
N GLN A 211 -25.54 19.83 11.77
CA GLN A 211 -25.17 21.09 11.12
C GLN A 211 -24.34 21.97 12.05
N ALA A 212 -24.68 22.04 13.35
CA ALA A 212 -23.90 22.82 14.33
C ALA A 212 -22.50 22.23 14.52
N LEU A 213 -22.38 20.90 14.60
CA LEU A 213 -21.09 20.21 14.68
C LEU A 213 -20.24 20.46 13.43
N ALA A 214 -20.82 20.27 12.25
CA ALA A 214 -20.13 20.49 10.98
C ALA A 214 -19.57 21.92 10.89
N ARG A 215 -20.40 22.90 11.23
CA ARG A 215 -19.99 24.31 11.23
C ARG A 215 -18.86 24.57 12.23
N ALA A 216 -18.94 24.05 13.44
CA ALA A 216 -17.92 24.24 14.48
C ALA A 216 -16.57 23.63 14.05
N VAL A 217 -16.56 22.43 13.48
CA VAL A 217 -15.35 21.76 12.97
C VAL A 217 -14.72 22.58 11.84
N VAL A 218 -15.50 23.00 10.85
CA VAL A 218 -15.00 23.81 9.73
C VAL A 218 -14.46 25.14 10.22
N GLU A 219 -15.18 25.87 11.06
CA GLU A 219 -14.73 27.16 11.63
C GLU A 219 -13.45 27.01 12.46
N TYR A 220 -13.24 25.88 13.11
CA TYR A 220 -12.02 25.60 13.86
C TYR A 220 -10.83 25.33 12.94
N LEU A 221 -11.01 24.48 11.95
CA LEU A 221 -9.94 24.10 11.00
C LEU A 221 -9.52 25.25 10.06
N LEU A 222 -10.34 26.28 9.94
CA LEU A 222 -10.04 27.48 9.15
C LEU A 222 -9.21 28.55 9.89
N LYS A 223 -9.04 28.40 11.19
CA LYS A 223 -8.20 29.33 12.00
C LYS A 223 -6.73 29.00 11.89
#